data_68f01954624819bb3ecdad1842beed57
#
_entry.id   68f01954624819bb3ecdad1842beed57
#
_cell.length_a   1.000
_cell.length_b   1.000
_cell.length_c   1.000
_cell.angle_alpha   90.00
_cell.angle_beta   90.00
_cell.angle_gamma   90.00
#
_symmetry.space_group_name_H-M   'P 1'
#
loop_
_entity.id
_entity.type
_entity.pdbx_description
1 polymer ?
#
loop_
_entity_poly.entity_id
_entity_poly.type
_entity_poly.pdbx_seq_one_letter_code
_entity_poly.pdbx_strand_id
1 'polypeptide(L)'
;MARPAFDAASLPLVRRLWTEHVRHHPRLLALAALCTVAVAGTTALYPVIIQQAFNRFAAGDASVVWLLPPIIILVTSAKALSQYGQAVATQTVVQRVVEGLQKRLFAALTRADLAQVAREAPARHAARFTTDAALISEALGKGIGGIANVLTVIGLVGSMLWMDWQMALLAALLYPIAIWPILAIGKRVRRASAGMQDRVGETSALLAESLGAARVVRSYRLEAAEQARAEAAFAKLRESNIAIGRTRARVDPVLE
;
A
#
# COMPACT_ATOMS: atom_id res chain seq x y z
N MET A 1 14.99 -0.01 -16.81
CA MET A 1 14.44 1.34 -16.55
C MET A 1 13.14 1.20 -15.81
N ALA A 2 13.16 1.33 -14.47
CA ALA A 2 11.94 1.25 -13.65
C ALA A 2 11.08 2.49 -13.92
N ARG A 3 9.94 2.29 -14.58
CA ARG A 3 8.94 3.35 -14.80
C ARG A 3 8.38 3.81 -13.45
N PRO A 4 8.23 5.12 -13.20
CA PRO A 4 7.61 5.63 -11.99
C PRO A 4 6.17 5.08 -11.89
N ALA A 5 5.74 4.74 -10.67
CA ALA A 5 4.43 4.12 -10.41
C ALA A 5 3.22 5.00 -10.80
N PHE A 6 3.46 6.24 -11.22
CA PHE A 6 2.49 7.17 -11.78
C PHE A 6 3.09 7.84 -13.03
N ASP A 7 3.35 7.05 -14.07
CA ASP A 7 3.55 7.61 -15.40
C ASP A 7 2.19 8.12 -15.93
N ALA A 8 2.24 9.19 -16.73
CA ALA A 8 1.07 9.71 -17.42
C ALA A 8 0.31 8.64 -18.23
N ALA A 9 0.98 7.54 -18.58
CA ALA A 9 0.41 6.35 -19.20
C ALA A 9 -0.42 5.45 -18.24
N SER A 10 -0.25 5.55 -16.92
CA SER A 10 -1.03 4.75 -15.94
C SER A 10 -2.35 5.42 -15.55
N LEU A 11 -2.44 6.75 -15.68
CA LEU A 11 -3.67 7.51 -15.40
C LEU A 11 -4.90 7.03 -16.22
N PRO A 12 -4.81 6.82 -17.56
CA PRO A 12 -5.94 6.31 -18.33
C PRO A 12 -6.34 4.89 -17.93
N LEU A 13 -5.38 4.03 -17.52
CA LEU A 13 -5.67 2.67 -17.04
C LEU A 13 -6.40 2.69 -15.70
N VAL A 14 -5.95 3.51 -14.75
CA VAL A 14 -6.64 3.70 -13.46
C VAL A 14 -8.03 4.28 -13.66
N ARG A 15 -8.17 5.29 -14.52
CA ARG A 15 -9.47 5.87 -14.87
C ARG A 15 -10.41 4.85 -15.50
N ARG A 16 -9.90 4.00 -16.39
CA ARG A 16 -10.67 2.93 -17.01
C ARG A 16 -11.12 1.86 -16.01
N LEU A 17 -10.23 1.41 -15.13
CA LEU A 17 -10.57 0.51 -14.02
C LEU A 17 -11.63 1.10 -13.11
N TRP A 18 -11.52 2.38 -12.79
CA TRP A 18 -12.49 3.08 -11.96
C TRP A 18 -13.86 3.14 -12.63
N THR A 19 -13.94 3.57 -13.90
CA THR A 19 -15.20 3.73 -14.61
C THR A 19 -15.88 2.41 -14.98
N GLU A 20 -15.11 1.39 -15.34
CA GLU A 20 -15.66 0.12 -15.82
C GLU A 20 -15.98 -0.88 -14.70
N HIS A 21 -15.31 -0.80 -13.54
CA HIS A 21 -15.42 -1.83 -12.50
C HIS A 21 -15.81 -1.28 -11.13
N VAL A 22 -15.16 -0.22 -10.67
CA VAL A 22 -15.37 0.31 -9.31
C VAL A 22 -16.74 0.97 -9.17
N ARG A 23 -17.16 1.74 -10.17
CA ARG A 23 -18.45 2.47 -10.18
C ARG A 23 -19.69 1.56 -10.11
N HIS A 24 -19.57 0.27 -10.43
CA HIS A 24 -20.69 -0.67 -10.43
C HIS A 24 -21.13 -1.13 -9.03
N HIS A 25 -20.40 -0.76 -7.98
CA HIS A 25 -20.73 -1.10 -6.59
C HIS A 25 -21.03 0.16 -5.73
N PRO A 26 -22.06 0.98 -6.09
CA PRO A 26 -22.27 2.29 -5.47
C PRO A 26 -22.58 2.20 -3.96
N ARG A 27 -23.28 1.16 -3.52
CA ARG A 27 -23.61 0.96 -2.09
C ARG A 27 -22.37 0.72 -1.22
N LEU A 28 -21.44 -0.11 -1.68
CA LEU A 28 -20.21 -0.39 -0.96
C LEU A 28 -19.25 0.80 -0.98
N LEU A 29 -19.20 1.53 -2.10
CA LEU A 29 -18.43 2.76 -2.20
C LEU A 29 -19.00 3.86 -1.28
N ALA A 30 -20.33 3.99 -1.22
CA ALA A 30 -20.98 4.93 -0.32
C ALA A 30 -20.70 4.57 1.15
N LEU A 31 -20.74 3.26 1.51
CA LEU A 31 -20.39 2.80 2.85
C LEU A 31 -18.92 3.09 3.17
N ALA A 32 -18.00 2.78 2.26
CA ALA A 32 -16.58 3.07 2.43
C ALA A 32 -16.34 4.58 2.59
N ALA A 33 -16.99 5.41 1.78
CA ALA A 33 -16.91 6.87 1.87
C ALA A 33 -17.47 7.41 3.19
N LEU A 34 -18.63 6.91 3.63
CA LEU A 34 -19.23 7.29 4.91
C LEU A 34 -18.32 6.94 6.08
N CYS A 35 -17.81 5.70 6.10
CA CYS A 35 -16.83 5.27 7.11
C CYS A 35 -15.55 6.12 7.06
N THR A 36 -15.06 6.48 5.87
CA THR A 36 -13.89 7.36 5.71
C THR A 36 -14.14 8.75 6.30
N VAL A 37 -15.31 9.34 6.04
CA VAL A 37 -15.71 10.63 6.62
C VAL A 37 -15.83 10.51 8.14
N ALA A 38 -16.40 9.43 8.66
CA ALA A 38 -16.50 9.17 10.10
C ALA A 38 -15.12 9.03 10.75
N VAL A 39 -14.17 8.33 10.11
CA VAL A 39 -12.77 8.23 10.57
C VAL A 39 -12.09 9.60 10.57
N ALA A 40 -12.24 10.39 9.50
CA ALA A 40 -11.69 11.72 9.42
C ALA A 40 -12.28 12.66 10.50
N GLY A 41 -13.60 12.63 10.68
CA GLY A 41 -14.29 13.43 11.68
C GLY A 41 -13.89 13.06 13.12
N THR A 42 -13.89 11.77 13.47
CA THR A 42 -13.44 11.31 14.79
C THR A 42 -11.97 11.63 15.04
N THR A 43 -11.12 11.56 14.01
CA THR A 43 -9.71 11.95 14.13
C THR A 43 -9.55 13.45 14.34
N ALA A 44 -10.33 14.28 13.65
CA ALA A 44 -10.33 15.74 13.82
C ALA A 44 -10.88 16.20 15.18
N LEU A 45 -11.63 15.35 15.90
CA LEU A 45 -12.10 15.65 17.25
C LEU A 45 -11.00 15.55 18.33
N TYR A 46 -9.92 14.78 18.11
CA TYR A 46 -8.87 14.63 19.12
C TYR A 46 -8.21 15.95 19.56
N PRO A 47 -7.75 16.82 18.65
CA PRO A 47 -7.20 18.12 19.04
C PRO A 47 -8.19 18.95 19.85
N VAL A 48 -9.46 18.96 19.44
CA VAL A 48 -10.54 19.71 20.11
C VAL A 48 -10.78 19.19 21.54
N ILE A 49 -10.82 17.88 21.72
CA ILE A 49 -10.99 17.25 23.05
C ILE A 49 -9.80 17.60 23.95
N ILE A 50 -8.58 17.49 23.42
CA ILE A 50 -7.36 17.82 24.16
C ILE A 50 -7.37 19.30 24.58
N GLN A 51 -7.67 20.21 23.66
CA GLN A 51 -7.74 21.64 23.97
C GLN A 51 -8.77 21.96 25.06
N GLN A 52 -9.99 21.40 24.95
CA GLN A 52 -11.03 21.60 25.95
C GLN A 52 -10.64 21.03 27.32
N ALA A 53 -9.96 19.87 27.32
CA ALA A 53 -9.45 19.26 28.53
C ALA A 53 -8.44 20.21 29.23
N PHE A 54 -7.45 20.71 28.50
CA PHE A 54 -6.46 21.64 29.04
C PHE A 54 -7.09 22.94 29.56
N ASN A 55 -8.02 23.50 28.81
CA ASN A 55 -8.69 24.74 29.22
C ASN A 55 -9.47 24.58 30.51
N ARG A 56 -10.18 23.47 30.70
CA ARG A 56 -10.92 23.16 31.93
C ARG A 56 -10.00 22.82 33.08
N PHE A 57 -8.90 22.10 32.87
CA PHE A 57 -7.87 21.90 33.89
C PHE A 57 -7.27 23.19 34.37
N ALA A 58 -6.94 24.11 33.44
CA ALA A 58 -6.43 25.44 33.79
C ALA A 58 -7.43 26.28 34.57
N ALA A 59 -8.74 26.06 34.35
CA ALA A 59 -9.81 26.71 35.13
C ALA A 59 -10.09 26.05 36.50
N GLY A 60 -9.34 24.98 36.87
CA GLY A 60 -9.50 24.30 38.15
C GLY A 60 -10.73 23.39 38.27
N ASP A 61 -11.32 23.02 37.14
CA ASP A 61 -12.54 22.17 37.10
C ASP A 61 -12.15 20.71 37.30
N ALA A 62 -12.32 20.17 38.50
CA ALA A 62 -12.06 18.76 38.84
C ALA A 62 -12.97 17.76 38.10
N SER A 63 -14.10 18.22 37.55
CA SER A 63 -15.03 17.35 36.84
C SER A 63 -14.45 16.71 35.56
N VAL A 64 -13.41 17.36 35.01
CA VAL A 64 -12.69 16.89 33.80
C VAL A 64 -12.10 15.49 33.99
N VAL A 65 -11.62 15.18 35.20
CA VAL A 65 -10.99 13.88 35.52
C VAL A 65 -11.98 12.72 35.31
N TRP A 66 -13.26 12.95 35.58
CA TRP A 66 -14.31 11.93 35.44
C TRP A 66 -14.98 11.96 34.05
N LEU A 67 -15.03 13.12 33.40
CA LEU A 67 -15.71 13.28 32.11
C LEU A 67 -14.81 12.90 30.93
N LEU A 68 -13.51 13.13 31.02
CA LEU A 68 -12.57 12.92 29.92
C LEU A 68 -12.40 11.44 29.52
N PRO A 69 -12.19 10.49 30.47
CA PRO A 69 -11.99 9.09 30.10
C PRO A 69 -13.16 8.49 29.31
N PRO A 70 -14.45 8.65 29.72
CA PRO A 70 -15.55 8.09 28.93
C PRO A 70 -15.69 8.73 27.54
N ILE A 71 -15.41 10.04 27.40
CA ILE A 71 -15.42 10.71 26.08
C ILE A 71 -14.34 10.13 25.18
N ILE A 72 -13.12 9.95 25.68
CA ILE A 72 -12.01 9.37 24.92
C ILE A 72 -12.36 7.94 24.50
N ILE A 73 -12.89 7.11 25.41
CA ILE A 73 -13.29 5.74 25.10
C ILE A 73 -14.36 5.73 24.01
N LEU A 74 -15.37 6.59 24.11
CA LEU A 74 -16.45 6.67 23.13
C LEU A 74 -15.94 7.06 21.75
N VAL A 75 -15.12 8.13 21.67
CA VAL A 75 -14.55 8.63 20.39
C VAL A 75 -13.59 7.60 19.80
N THR A 76 -12.74 6.96 20.61
CA THR A 76 -11.81 5.92 20.14
C THR A 76 -12.57 4.68 19.66
N SER A 77 -13.62 4.26 20.37
CA SER A 77 -14.45 3.13 19.94
C SER A 77 -15.21 3.43 18.66
N ALA A 78 -15.77 4.62 18.52
CA ALA A 78 -16.43 5.06 17.29
C ALA A 78 -15.45 5.11 16.10
N LYS A 79 -14.21 5.61 16.33
CA LYS A 79 -13.15 5.60 15.33
C LYS A 79 -12.76 4.18 14.93
N ALA A 80 -12.54 3.29 15.89
CA ALA A 80 -12.17 1.90 15.64
C ALA A 80 -13.25 1.15 14.82
N LEU A 81 -14.53 1.33 15.18
CA LEU A 81 -15.64 0.76 14.43
C LEU A 81 -15.73 1.31 13.00
N SER A 82 -15.54 2.60 12.84
CA SER A 82 -15.51 3.25 11.52
C SER A 82 -14.32 2.77 10.67
N GLN A 83 -13.13 2.60 11.27
CA GLN A 83 -11.95 2.06 10.58
C GLN A 83 -12.16 0.60 10.15
N TYR A 84 -12.77 -0.21 11.02
CA TYR A 84 -13.12 -1.59 10.68
C TYR A 84 -14.10 -1.64 9.50
N GLY A 85 -15.20 -0.87 9.58
CA GLY A 85 -16.17 -0.77 8.49
C GLY A 85 -15.55 -0.31 7.17
N GLN A 86 -14.67 0.70 7.23
CA GLN A 86 -13.92 1.20 6.07
C GLN A 86 -13.01 0.12 5.47
N ALA A 87 -12.25 -0.60 6.30
CA ALA A 87 -11.34 -1.64 5.85
C ALA A 87 -12.10 -2.79 5.17
N VAL A 88 -13.17 -3.26 5.79
CA VAL A 88 -14.02 -4.35 5.24
C VAL A 88 -14.68 -3.91 3.93
N ALA A 89 -15.27 -2.71 3.88
CA ALA A 89 -15.90 -2.20 2.68
C ALA A 89 -14.89 -2.05 1.53
N THR A 90 -13.72 -1.45 1.80
CA THR A 90 -12.63 -1.30 0.82
C THR A 90 -12.16 -2.65 0.30
N GLN A 91 -11.87 -3.60 1.19
CA GLN A 91 -11.41 -4.93 0.82
C GLN A 91 -12.47 -5.67 -0.01
N THR A 92 -13.74 -5.55 0.34
CA THR A 92 -14.84 -6.16 -0.40
C THR A 92 -14.96 -5.60 -1.82
N VAL A 93 -14.84 -4.28 -1.98
CA VAL A 93 -14.83 -3.64 -3.32
C VAL A 93 -13.66 -4.13 -4.14
N VAL A 94 -12.46 -4.12 -3.57
CA VAL A 94 -11.23 -4.55 -4.25
C VAL A 94 -11.36 -6.00 -4.73
N GLN A 95 -11.81 -6.92 -3.87
CA GLN A 95 -11.94 -8.33 -4.23
C GLN A 95 -13.01 -8.58 -5.30
N ARG A 96 -14.12 -7.85 -5.27
CA ARG A 96 -15.14 -7.95 -6.34
C ARG A 96 -14.63 -7.44 -7.69
N VAL A 97 -13.83 -6.38 -7.68
CA VAL A 97 -13.19 -5.88 -8.91
C VAL A 97 -12.22 -6.91 -9.47
N VAL A 98 -11.38 -7.49 -8.62
CA VAL A 98 -10.41 -8.53 -9.01
C VAL A 98 -11.12 -9.77 -9.55
N GLU A 99 -12.16 -10.25 -8.86
CA GLU A 99 -13.00 -11.36 -9.33
C GLU A 99 -13.60 -11.08 -10.71
N GLY A 100 -14.13 -9.88 -10.92
CA GLY A 100 -14.67 -9.45 -12.22
C GLY A 100 -13.61 -9.45 -13.33
N LEU A 101 -12.39 -9.01 -13.03
CA LEU A 101 -11.26 -9.05 -13.96
C LEU A 101 -10.83 -10.49 -14.28
N GLN A 102 -10.74 -11.36 -13.27
CA GLN A 102 -10.40 -12.77 -13.45
C GLN A 102 -11.43 -13.49 -14.32
N LYS A 103 -12.73 -13.27 -14.07
CA LYS A 103 -13.82 -13.84 -14.90
C LYS A 103 -13.73 -13.39 -16.36
N ARG A 104 -13.49 -12.10 -16.61
CA ARG A 104 -13.34 -11.58 -17.98
C ARG A 104 -12.09 -12.12 -18.67
N LEU A 105 -10.97 -12.19 -17.95
CA LEU A 105 -9.72 -12.74 -18.46
C LEU A 105 -9.89 -14.21 -18.84
N PHE A 106 -10.54 -15.01 -17.98
CA PHE A 106 -10.82 -16.42 -18.25
C PHE A 106 -11.73 -16.58 -19.47
N ALA A 107 -12.81 -15.82 -19.55
CA ALA A 107 -13.72 -15.85 -20.69
C ALA A 107 -13.03 -15.42 -22.00
N ALA A 108 -12.08 -14.49 -21.95
CA ALA A 108 -11.30 -14.08 -23.11
C ALA A 108 -10.34 -15.19 -23.56
N LEU A 109 -9.64 -15.84 -22.62
CA LEU A 109 -8.71 -16.93 -22.93
C LEU A 109 -9.41 -18.16 -23.48
N THR A 110 -10.61 -18.51 -22.97
CA THR A 110 -11.39 -19.65 -23.45
C THR A 110 -12.01 -19.44 -24.84
N ARG A 111 -12.15 -18.18 -25.26
CA ARG A 111 -12.64 -17.81 -26.61
C ARG A 111 -11.51 -17.47 -27.58
N ALA A 112 -10.28 -17.33 -27.08
CA ALA A 112 -9.13 -17.02 -27.93
C ALA A 112 -8.75 -18.21 -28.82
N ASP A 113 -8.13 -17.91 -29.97
CA ASP A 113 -7.59 -18.92 -30.85
C ASP A 113 -6.53 -19.78 -30.15
N LEU A 114 -6.60 -21.09 -30.34
CA LEU A 114 -5.64 -22.06 -29.76
C LEU A 114 -4.20 -21.71 -30.10
N ALA A 115 -3.93 -21.22 -31.32
CA ALA A 115 -2.61 -20.78 -31.73
C ALA A 115 -2.09 -19.60 -30.92
N GLN A 116 -2.97 -18.74 -30.46
CA GLN A 116 -2.63 -17.58 -29.62
C GLN A 116 -2.38 -18.00 -28.16
N VAL A 117 -3.20 -18.88 -27.62
CA VAL A 117 -3.04 -19.41 -26.26
C VAL A 117 -1.79 -20.28 -26.14
N ALA A 118 -1.48 -21.07 -27.16
CA ALA A 118 -0.31 -21.96 -27.19
C ALA A 118 1.03 -21.22 -27.32
N ARG A 119 1.04 -19.93 -27.67
CA ARG A 119 2.28 -19.12 -27.73
C ARG A 119 2.90 -18.86 -26.36
N GLU A 120 2.11 -18.92 -25.31
CA GLU A 120 2.59 -18.72 -23.94
C GLU A 120 2.45 -20.02 -23.13
N ALA A 121 3.41 -20.26 -22.24
CA ALA A 121 3.35 -21.42 -21.34
C ALA A 121 2.12 -21.35 -20.43
N PRO A 122 1.43 -22.46 -20.14
CA PRO A 122 0.25 -22.50 -19.26
C PRO A 122 0.50 -21.89 -17.88
N ALA A 123 1.72 -22.06 -17.36
CA ALA A 123 2.15 -21.45 -16.08
C ALA A 123 2.10 -19.92 -16.11
N ARG A 124 2.37 -19.28 -17.25
CA ARG A 124 2.29 -17.83 -17.40
C ARG A 124 0.86 -17.33 -17.39
N HIS A 125 -0.04 -18.06 -18.00
CA HIS A 125 -1.48 -17.77 -17.91
C HIS A 125 -1.97 -17.92 -16.47
N ALA A 126 -1.57 -19.00 -15.77
CA ALA A 126 -1.93 -19.21 -14.37
C ALA A 126 -1.42 -18.07 -13.47
N ALA A 127 -0.19 -17.57 -13.69
CA ALA A 127 0.38 -16.45 -12.94
C ALA A 127 -0.45 -15.16 -13.07
N ARG A 128 -1.10 -14.92 -14.21
CA ARG A 128 -2.01 -13.76 -14.38
C ARG A 128 -3.23 -13.82 -13.46
N PHE A 129 -3.74 -15.03 -13.18
CA PHE A 129 -4.88 -15.20 -12.27
C PHE A 129 -4.51 -15.12 -10.80
N THR A 130 -3.26 -15.35 -10.44
CA THR A 130 -2.79 -15.35 -9.05
C THR A 130 -1.93 -14.12 -8.77
N THR A 131 -0.72 -14.08 -9.29
CA THR A 131 0.27 -13.05 -8.97
C THR A 131 -0.13 -11.66 -9.48
N ASP A 132 -0.54 -11.56 -10.75
CA ASP A 132 -0.94 -10.26 -11.32
C ASP A 132 -2.24 -9.76 -10.68
N ALA A 133 -3.19 -10.66 -10.42
CA ALA A 133 -4.43 -10.33 -9.71
C ALA A 133 -4.16 -9.84 -8.27
N ALA A 134 -3.21 -10.43 -7.56
CA ALA A 134 -2.78 -9.98 -6.22
C ALA A 134 -2.15 -8.58 -6.28
N LEU A 135 -1.29 -8.30 -7.27
CA LEU A 135 -0.70 -6.98 -7.48
C LEU A 135 -1.76 -5.90 -7.78
N ILE A 136 -2.77 -6.24 -8.59
CA ILE A 136 -3.90 -5.34 -8.87
C ILE A 136 -4.70 -5.08 -7.59
N SER A 137 -4.96 -6.12 -6.79
CA SER A 137 -5.65 -6.00 -5.50
C SER A 137 -4.91 -5.05 -4.56
N GLU A 138 -3.60 -5.22 -4.42
CA GLU A 138 -2.75 -4.37 -3.58
C GLU A 138 -2.74 -2.91 -4.08
N ALA A 139 -2.59 -2.70 -5.40
CA ALA A 139 -2.58 -1.37 -6.00
C ALA A 139 -3.92 -0.64 -5.80
N LEU A 140 -5.05 -1.31 -6.00
CA LEU A 140 -6.40 -0.77 -5.77
C LEU A 140 -6.62 -0.44 -4.30
N GLY A 141 -6.26 -1.35 -3.39
CA GLY A 141 -6.37 -1.14 -1.94
C GLY A 141 -5.56 0.06 -1.46
N LYS A 142 -4.31 0.20 -1.91
CA LYS A 142 -3.47 1.37 -1.63
C LYS A 142 -4.02 2.66 -2.26
N GLY A 143 -4.60 2.58 -3.45
CA GLY A 143 -5.22 3.74 -4.11
C GLY A 143 -6.42 4.26 -3.32
N ILE A 144 -7.34 3.39 -2.93
CA ILE A 144 -8.53 3.75 -2.15
C ILE A 144 -8.11 4.24 -0.74
N GLY A 145 -7.20 3.53 -0.08
CA GLY A 145 -6.65 3.93 1.22
C GLY A 145 -5.93 5.28 1.16
N GLY A 146 -5.23 5.58 0.06
CA GLY A 146 -4.59 6.88 -0.17
C GLY A 146 -5.58 8.04 -0.18
N ILE A 147 -6.73 7.87 -0.86
CA ILE A 147 -7.80 8.86 -0.86
C ILE A 147 -8.35 9.10 0.55
N ALA A 148 -8.55 8.02 1.31
CA ALA A 148 -9.02 8.10 2.70
C ALA A 148 -8.03 8.87 3.59
N ASN A 149 -6.73 8.60 3.45
CA ASN A 149 -5.69 9.30 4.20
C ASN A 149 -5.64 10.80 3.86
N VAL A 150 -5.77 11.17 2.58
CA VAL A 150 -5.86 12.58 2.16
C VAL A 150 -7.05 13.27 2.81
N LEU A 151 -8.22 12.63 2.83
CA LEU A 151 -9.42 13.19 3.46
C LEU A 151 -9.22 13.37 4.97
N THR A 152 -8.56 12.42 5.64
CA THR A 152 -8.20 12.55 7.06
C THR A 152 -7.26 13.71 7.32
N VAL A 153 -6.24 13.90 6.46
CA VAL A 153 -5.32 15.05 6.56
C VAL A 153 -6.06 16.36 6.37
N ILE A 154 -6.96 16.45 5.39
CA ILE A 154 -7.81 17.64 5.18
C ILE A 154 -8.65 17.92 6.43
N GLY A 155 -9.26 16.91 7.04
CA GLY A 155 -10.02 17.05 8.28
C GLY A 155 -9.17 17.56 9.45
N LEU A 156 -7.96 17.02 9.62
CA LEU A 156 -7.01 17.48 10.65
C LEU A 156 -6.57 18.91 10.43
N VAL A 157 -6.15 19.26 9.21
CA VAL A 157 -5.76 20.64 8.88
C VAL A 157 -6.92 21.59 9.09
N GLY A 158 -8.14 21.20 8.68
CA GLY A 158 -9.35 21.99 8.90
C GLY A 158 -9.63 22.22 10.40
N SER A 159 -9.48 21.21 11.25
CA SER A 159 -9.65 21.36 12.69
C SER A 159 -8.59 22.28 13.31
N MET A 160 -7.34 22.17 12.86
CA MET A 160 -6.26 23.06 13.32
C MET A 160 -6.50 24.52 12.93
N LEU A 161 -6.92 24.79 11.68
CA LEU A 161 -7.24 26.12 11.21
C LEU A 161 -8.41 26.76 11.97
N TRP A 162 -9.39 25.94 12.37
CA TRP A 162 -10.54 26.40 13.15
C TRP A 162 -10.19 26.72 14.60
N MET A 163 -9.23 25.97 15.18
CA MET A 163 -8.80 26.18 16.55
C MET A 163 -7.85 27.38 16.69
N ASP A 164 -6.80 27.41 15.87
CA ASP A 164 -5.81 28.49 15.88
C ASP A 164 -5.12 28.57 14.50
N TRP A 165 -5.54 29.53 13.71
CA TRP A 165 -5.02 29.72 12.36
C TRP A 165 -3.53 30.10 12.33
N GLN A 166 -3.02 30.79 13.40
CA GLN A 166 -1.62 31.21 13.49
C GLN A 166 -0.71 30.00 13.71
N MET A 167 -1.10 29.09 14.63
CA MET A 167 -0.38 27.83 14.88
C MET A 167 -0.47 26.87 13.68
N ALA A 168 -1.62 26.83 12.99
CA ALA A 168 -1.78 26.05 11.78
C ALA A 168 -0.87 26.55 10.65
N LEU A 169 -0.72 27.86 10.48
CA LEU A 169 0.18 28.45 9.49
C LEU A 169 1.66 28.15 9.81
N LEU A 170 2.05 28.26 11.09
CA LEU A 170 3.39 27.90 11.55
C LEU A 170 3.69 26.42 11.26
N ALA A 171 2.76 25.53 11.59
CA ALA A 171 2.87 24.11 11.30
C ALA A 171 2.99 23.84 9.78
N ALA A 172 2.17 24.52 8.96
CA ALA A 172 2.21 24.39 7.50
C ALA A 172 3.56 24.85 6.92
N LEU A 173 4.23 25.84 7.54
CA LEU A 173 5.55 26.30 7.14
C LEU A 173 6.66 25.30 7.52
N LEU A 174 6.53 24.65 8.69
CA LEU A 174 7.50 23.65 9.17
C LEU A 174 7.35 22.28 8.48
N TYR A 175 6.15 21.95 8.06
CA TYR A 175 5.81 20.64 7.48
C TYR A 175 6.65 20.25 6.24
N PRO A 176 6.90 21.14 5.25
CA PRO A 176 7.77 20.84 4.13
C PRO A 176 9.20 20.48 4.52
N ILE A 177 9.73 21.13 5.58
CA ILE A 177 11.07 20.88 6.09
C ILE A 177 11.16 19.46 6.67
N ALA A 178 10.15 19.04 7.42
CA ALA A 178 10.08 17.69 7.98
C ALA A 178 9.85 16.60 6.92
N ILE A 179 9.07 16.89 5.88
CA ILE A 179 8.74 15.91 4.84
C ILE A 179 9.90 15.69 3.85
N TRP A 180 10.70 16.70 3.57
CA TRP A 180 11.75 16.61 2.55
C TRP A 180 12.73 15.43 2.76
N PRO A 181 13.30 15.16 3.95
CA PRO A 181 14.16 14.01 4.19
C PRO A 181 13.42 12.69 4.01
N ILE A 182 12.13 12.60 4.40
CA ILE A 182 11.31 11.39 4.24
C ILE A 182 11.13 11.05 2.75
N LEU A 183 10.81 12.05 1.92
CA LEU A 183 10.68 11.87 0.48
C LEU A 183 12.00 11.47 -0.18
N ALA A 184 13.14 12.01 0.28
CA ALA A 184 14.46 11.67 -0.21
C ALA A 184 14.81 10.20 0.10
N ILE A 185 14.55 9.74 1.33
CA ILE A 185 14.74 8.34 1.73
C ILE A 185 13.79 7.44 0.95
N GLY A 186 12.52 7.81 0.79
CA GLY A 186 11.53 7.06 0.03
C GLY A 186 11.94 6.83 -1.44
N LYS A 187 12.55 7.83 -2.09
CA LYS A 187 13.12 7.69 -3.44
C LYS A 187 14.29 6.69 -3.47
N ARG A 188 15.16 6.69 -2.45
CA ARG A 188 16.29 5.74 -2.34
C ARG A 188 15.79 4.32 -2.12
N VAL A 189 14.84 4.12 -1.20
CA VAL A 189 14.23 2.81 -0.94
C VAL A 189 13.58 2.27 -2.21
N ARG A 190 12.84 3.10 -2.95
CA ARG A 190 12.20 2.67 -4.21
C ARG A 190 13.20 2.24 -5.27
N ARG A 191 14.29 2.98 -5.45
CA ARG A 191 15.36 2.60 -6.40
C ARG A 191 16.03 1.28 -6.00
N ALA A 192 16.34 1.11 -4.71
CA ALA A 192 16.93 -0.12 -4.19
C ALA A 192 15.97 -1.32 -4.33
N SER A 193 14.67 -1.11 -4.10
CA SER A 193 13.65 -2.17 -4.26
C SER A 193 13.47 -2.59 -5.72
N ALA A 194 13.57 -1.66 -6.68
CA ALA A 194 13.53 -2.00 -8.11
C ALA A 194 14.71 -2.89 -8.51
N GLY A 195 15.94 -2.53 -8.12
CA GLY A 195 17.12 -3.36 -8.38
C GLY A 195 17.09 -4.73 -7.68
N MET A 196 16.38 -4.83 -6.56
CA MET A 196 16.16 -6.12 -5.90
C MET A 196 15.22 -7.02 -6.71
N GLN A 197 14.13 -6.49 -7.26
CA GLN A 197 13.21 -7.26 -8.10
C GLN A 197 13.90 -7.87 -9.31
N ASP A 198 14.80 -7.11 -9.96
CA ASP A 198 15.59 -7.60 -11.07
C ASP A 198 16.47 -8.79 -10.62
N ARG A 199 17.12 -8.69 -9.45
CA ARG A 199 17.96 -9.78 -8.90
C ARG A 199 17.16 -11.01 -8.46
N VAL A 200 15.94 -10.83 -7.93
CA VAL A 200 15.01 -11.94 -7.66
C VAL A 200 14.68 -12.66 -8.96
N GLY A 201 14.40 -11.91 -10.03
CA GLY A 201 14.14 -12.46 -11.35
C GLY A 201 15.33 -13.26 -11.91
N GLU A 202 16.55 -12.69 -11.84
CA GLU A 202 17.79 -13.36 -12.26
C GLU A 202 18.03 -14.65 -11.46
N THR A 203 17.87 -14.61 -10.14
CA THR A 203 18.04 -15.80 -9.28
C THR A 203 17.01 -16.86 -9.59
N SER A 204 15.74 -16.47 -9.79
CA SER A 204 14.67 -17.40 -10.15
C SER A 204 14.90 -18.05 -11.51
N ALA A 205 15.38 -17.29 -12.48
CA ALA A 205 15.72 -17.81 -13.82
C ALA A 205 16.87 -18.82 -13.74
N LEU A 206 17.94 -18.51 -12.97
CA LEU A 206 19.06 -19.38 -12.74
C LEU A 206 18.62 -20.71 -12.10
N LEU A 207 17.79 -20.65 -11.05
CA LEU A 207 17.26 -21.85 -10.39
C LEU A 207 16.40 -22.69 -11.34
N ALA A 208 15.55 -22.06 -12.13
CA ALA A 208 14.71 -22.74 -13.11
C ALA A 208 15.56 -23.44 -14.18
N GLU A 209 16.63 -22.79 -14.65
CA GLU A 209 17.59 -23.36 -15.60
C GLU A 209 18.32 -24.58 -15.01
N SER A 210 18.93 -24.43 -13.83
CA SER A 210 19.69 -25.51 -13.18
C SER A 210 18.80 -26.70 -12.83
N LEU A 211 17.61 -26.46 -12.25
CA LEU A 211 16.66 -27.53 -11.92
C LEU A 211 16.05 -28.16 -13.15
N GLY A 212 15.78 -27.39 -14.21
CA GLY A 212 15.29 -27.88 -15.49
C GLY A 212 16.31 -28.77 -16.20
N ALA A 213 17.60 -28.47 -16.05
CA ALA A 213 18.71 -29.24 -16.62
C ALA A 213 19.28 -30.31 -15.64
N ALA A 214 18.56 -30.69 -14.58
CA ALA A 214 19.07 -31.57 -13.52
C ALA A 214 19.66 -32.90 -14.03
N ARG A 215 19.12 -33.44 -15.12
CA ARG A 215 19.67 -34.67 -15.76
C ARG A 215 21.07 -34.42 -16.33
N VAL A 216 21.25 -33.25 -17.00
CA VAL A 216 22.53 -32.83 -17.58
C VAL A 216 23.58 -32.59 -16.47
N VAL A 217 23.16 -31.82 -15.45
CA VAL A 217 24.01 -31.52 -14.27
C VAL A 217 24.54 -32.79 -13.65
N ARG A 218 23.69 -33.81 -13.44
CA ARG A 218 24.08 -35.10 -12.87
C ARG A 218 24.95 -35.94 -13.83
N SER A 219 24.60 -35.94 -15.12
CA SER A 219 25.36 -36.75 -16.11
C SER A 219 26.80 -36.27 -16.25
N TYR A 220 27.01 -34.95 -16.14
CA TYR A 220 28.34 -34.34 -16.27
C TYR A 220 29.01 -34.03 -14.90
N ARG A 221 28.40 -34.45 -13.77
CA ARG A 221 28.88 -34.19 -12.40
C ARG A 221 29.17 -32.73 -12.11
N LEU A 222 28.25 -31.84 -12.54
CA LEU A 222 28.36 -30.39 -12.41
C LEU A 222 27.71 -29.85 -11.12
N GLU A 223 27.30 -30.71 -10.18
CA GLU A 223 26.56 -30.34 -8.97
C GLU A 223 27.33 -29.29 -8.15
N ALA A 224 28.62 -29.45 -7.96
CA ALA A 224 29.43 -28.51 -7.18
C ALA A 224 29.52 -27.11 -7.88
N ALA A 225 29.60 -27.09 -9.20
CA ALA A 225 29.68 -25.86 -9.98
C ALA A 225 28.32 -25.10 -9.95
N GLU A 226 27.22 -25.82 -10.10
CA GLU A 226 25.87 -25.24 -10.02
C GLU A 226 25.54 -24.78 -8.59
N GLN A 227 25.97 -25.53 -7.57
CA GLN A 227 25.83 -25.11 -6.18
C GLN A 227 26.57 -23.78 -5.92
N ALA A 228 27.83 -23.68 -6.33
CA ALA A 228 28.63 -22.48 -6.15
C ALA A 228 28.00 -21.27 -6.89
N ARG A 229 27.44 -21.50 -8.09
CA ARG A 229 26.71 -20.48 -8.87
C ARG A 229 25.45 -19.99 -8.15
N ALA A 230 24.68 -20.93 -7.57
CA ALA A 230 23.47 -20.59 -6.80
C ALA A 230 23.82 -19.86 -5.49
N GLU A 231 24.85 -20.31 -4.76
CA GLU A 231 25.34 -19.65 -3.54
C GLU A 231 25.76 -18.20 -3.79
N ALA A 232 26.49 -17.95 -4.90
CA ALA A 232 26.85 -16.60 -5.30
C ALA A 232 25.65 -15.72 -5.60
N ALA A 233 24.61 -16.26 -6.26
CA ALA A 233 23.36 -15.55 -6.53
C ALA A 233 22.59 -15.23 -5.24
N PHE A 234 22.50 -16.18 -4.31
CA PHE A 234 21.86 -15.97 -2.99
C PHE A 234 22.63 -14.96 -2.13
N ALA A 235 23.95 -14.95 -2.17
CA ALA A 235 24.77 -13.96 -1.47
C ALA A 235 24.48 -12.53 -1.99
N LYS A 236 24.42 -12.34 -3.30
CA LYS A 236 24.06 -11.05 -3.92
C LYS A 236 22.63 -10.60 -3.55
N LEU A 237 21.68 -11.53 -3.52
CA LEU A 237 20.30 -11.27 -3.12
C LEU A 237 20.22 -10.85 -1.65
N ARG A 238 20.92 -11.57 -0.77
CA ARG A 238 21.04 -11.24 0.67
C ARG A 238 21.60 -9.83 0.88
N GLU A 239 22.71 -9.49 0.22
CA GLU A 239 23.32 -8.16 0.33
C GLU A 239 22.35 -7.05 -0.09
N SER A 240 21.58 -7.27 -1.16
CA SER A 240 20.57 -6.33 -1.61
C SER A 240 19.45 -6.17 -0.60
N ASN A 241 18.97 -7.26 0.01
CA ASN A 241 17.98 -7.24 1.07
C ASN A 241 18.46 -6.48 2.30
N ILE A 242 19.70 -6.71 2.72
CA ILE A 242 20.31 -6.00 3.85
C ILE A 242 20.45 -4.50 3.54
N ALA A 243 20.87 -4.12 2.33
CA ALA A 243 21.00 -2.73 1.93
C ALA A 243 19.65 -1.99 1.97
N ILE A 244 18.56 -2.63 1.51
CA ILE A 244 17.20 -2.10 1.60
C ILE A 244 16.76 -2.00 3.06
N GLY A 245 16.98 -3.04 3.86
CA GLY A 245 16.67 -3.06 5.29
C GLY A 245 17.35 -1.92 6.05
N ARG A 246 18.66 -1.73 5.82
CA ARG A 246 19.42 -0.60 6.40
C ARG A 246 18.88 0.76 5.98
N THR A 247 18.44 0.89 4.72
CA THR A 247 17.87 2.17 4.23
C THR A 247 16.50 2.43 4.87
N ARG A 248 15.67 1.40 5.05
CA ARG A 248 14.38 1.50 5.73
C ARG A 248 14.53 1.82 7.22
N ALA A 249 15.46 1.15 7.89
CA ALA A 249 15.73 1.36 9.31
C ALA A 249 16.20 2.78 9.66
N ARG A 250 16.61 3.59 8.67
CA ARG A 250 16.92 5.01 8.88
C ARG A 250 15.69 5.91 8.89
N VAL A 251 14.52 5.38 8.51
CA VAL A 251 13.29 6.19 8.46
C VAL A 251 12.81 6.50 9.86
N ASP A 252 12.77 5.51 10.75
CA ASP A 252 12.24 5.67 12.10
C ASP A 252 13.01 6.70 12.93
N PRO A 253 14.37 6.66 13.00
CA PRO A 253 15.14 7.68 13.74
C PRO A 253 15.10 9.09 13.13
N VAL A 254 14.68 9.24 11.89
CA VAL A 254 14.52 10.56 11.24
C VAL A 254 13.14 11.15 11.51
N LEU A 255 12.17 10.28 11.91
CA LEU A 255 10.80 10.67 12.24
C LEU A 255 10.60 11.00 13.72
N GLU A 256 11.48 10.50 14.60
CA GLU A 256 11.54 10.84 16.03
C GLU A 256 12.32 12.14 16.26
#